data_b664afe6b99373f80b6000eef9b4f348
#
_entry.id   b664afe6b99373f80b6000eef9b4f348
#
_cell.length_a   1.000
_cell.length_b   1.000
_cell.length_c   1.000
_cell.angle_alpha   90.00
_cell.angle_beta   90.00
_cell.angle_gamma   90.00
#
_symmetry.space_group_name_H-M   'P 1'
#
loop_
_entity.id
_entity.type
_entity.pdbx_description
1 polymer ?
#
loop_
_entity_poly.entity_id
_entity_poly.type
_entity_poly.pdbx_seq_one_letter_code
_entity_poly.pdbx_strand_id
1 'polypeptide(L)'
;PNDFGELIGQDTLVKTFYNSLNKGRLAHAFLLTGIRGVGKTTTARIIAKALNCIGDGTNTEPIFDICNICSTCISINKGNFLDVIEVDAASRTGVDGIREIIDAVMYSPNSGRYKVYIIDEVHMLSTSAVSSLLKNLEEPPEHVKFIFCTTEPRKIPATILSRCQRFDLKRIPFSTLAKFLQNIASKEGKEINVNA
;
A
#
# COMPACT_ATOMS: atom_id res chain seq x y z
N PRO A 1 -11.73 4.43 -0.48
CA PRO A 1 -11.09 5.20 -1.55
C PRO A 1 -10.48 4.26 -2.59
N ASN A 2 -10.61 4.66 -3.85
CA ASN A 2 -10.11 3.90 -4.99
C ASN A 2 -8.86 4.51 -5.63
N ASP A 3 -8.57 5.77 -5.33
CA ASP A 3 -7.44 6.53 -5.83
C ASP A 3 -6.89 7.51 -4.78
N PHE A 4 -5.83 8.24 -5.14
CA PHE A 4 -5.19 9.20 -4.24
C PHE A 4 -6.05 10.42 -3.93
N GLY A 5 -6.96 10.82 -4.84
CA GLY A 5 -7.87 11.95 -4.64
C GLY A 5 -8.93 11.67 -3.56
N GLU A 6 -9.24 10.40 -3.36
CA GLU A 6 -10.18 9.95 -2.32
C GLU A 6 -9.51 9.70 -0.95
N LEU A 7 -8.17 9.82 -0.85
CA LEU A 7 -7.43 9.67 0.42
C LEU A 7 -7.54 10.92 1.27
N ILE A 8 -8.60 10.99 2.08
CA ILE A 8 -8.90 12.15 2.91
C ILE A 8 -7.87 12.31 4.03
N GLY A 9 -7.36 13.55 4.19
CA GLY A 9 -6.45 13.92 5.28
C GLY A 9 -5.04 13.35 5.16
N GLN A 10 -4.66 12.78 4.00
CA GLN A 10 -3.34 12.21 3.75
C GLN A 10 -2.52 13.03 2.73
N ASP A 11 -2.72 14.35 2.68
CA ASP A 11 -2.14 15.25 1.67
C ASP A 11 -0.62 15.15 1.56
N THR A 12 0.07 14.95 2.69
CA THR A 12 1.54 14.82 2.71
C THR A 12 2.00 13.57 1.97
N LEU A 13 1.32 12.43 2.18
CA LEU A 13 1.59 11.18 1.47
C LEU A 13 1.35 11.38 -0.02
N VAL A 14 0.18 11.90 -0.36
CA VAL A 14 -0.25 12.12 -1.75
C VAL A 14 0.76 12.98 -2.51
N LYS A 15 1.14 14.13 -1.95
CA LYS A 15 2.13 15.04 -2.55
C LYS A 15 3.52 14.41 -2.69
N THR A 16 3.96 13.68 -1.64
CA THR A 16 5.28 13.06 -1.64
C THR A 16 5.35 11.93 -2.68
N PHE A 17 4.31 11.11 -2.76
CA PHE A 17 4.22 10.02 -3.74
C PHE A 17 4.16 10.57 -5.17
N TYR A 18 3.35 11.59 -5.42
CA TYR A 18 3.28 12.30 -6.71
C TYR A 18 4.65 12.82 -7.14
N ASN A 19 5.36 13.51 -6.25
CA ASN A 19 6.69 14.03 -6.55
C ASN A 19 7.72 12.92 -6.83
N SER A 20 7.62 11.78 -6.14
CA SER A 20 8.51 10.64 -6.34
C SER A 20 8.27 9.99 -7.70
N LEU A 21 7.01 9.87 -8.12
CA LEU A 21 6.64 9.41 -9.46
C LEU A 21 7.21 10.31 -10.55
N ASN A 22 6.94 11.61 -10.48
CA ASN A 22 7.37 12.57 -11.51
C ASN A 22 8.89 12.71 -11.64
N LYS A 23 9.63 12.40 -10.57
CA LYS A 23 11.11 12.42 -10.58
C LYS A 23 11.72 11.07 -10.95
N GLY A 24 10.93 10.04 -11.22
CA GLY A 24 11.41 8.68 -11.46
C GLY A 24 12.18 8.08 -10.27
N ARG A 25 11.92 8.56 -9.05
CA ARG A 25 12.64 8.15 -7.82
C ARG A 25 11.71 7.47 -6.83
N LEU A 26 11.11 6.37 -7.27
CA LEU A 26 10.28 5.55 -6.40
C LEU A 26 11.13 4.70 -5.48
N ALA A 27 10.86 4.76 -4.19
CA ALA A 27 11.48 3.88 -3.21
C ALA A 27 11.17 2.41 -3.53
N HIS A 28 12.07 1.50 -3.12
CA HIS A 28 11.82 0.05 -3.21
C HIS A 28 10.94 -0.44 -2.07
N ALA A 29 10.93 0.26 -0.93
CA ALA A 29 10.10 -0.07 0.21
C ALA A 29 9.39 1.17 0.77
N PHE A 30 8.11 1.01 1.09
CA PHE A 30 7.26 2.00 1.73
C PHE A 30 6.83 1.47 3.10
N LEU A 31 6.78 2.34 4.10
CA LEU A 31 6.26 2.01 5.43
C LEU A 31 5.09 2.92 5.76
N LEU A 32 3.90 2.35 5.85
CA LEU A 32 2.66 3.02 6.24
C LEU A 32 2.41 2.79 7.72
N THR A 33 2.45 3.85 8.53
CA THR A 33 2.20 3.78 9.97
C THR A 33 0.90 4.47 10.33
N GLY A 34 0.29 4.09 11.42
CA GLY A 34 -0.92 4.72 11.93
C GLY A 34 -1.82 3.77 12.68
N ILE A 35 -2.81 4.32 13.38
CA ILE A 35 -3.76 3.54 14.17
C ILE A 35 -4.55 2.54 13.32
N ARG A 36 -5.14 1.54 13.95
CA ARG A 36 -6.04 0.59 13.28
C ARG A 36 -7.20 1.34 12.63
N GLY A 37 -7.57 0.94 11.41
CA GLY A 37 -8.70 1.53 10.67
C GLY A 37 -8.39 2.87 9.98
N VAL A 38 -7.16 3.42 10.06
CA VAL A 38 -6.81 4.69 9.39
C VAL A 38 -6.68 4.58 7.87
N GLY A 39 -6.73 3.37 7.31
CA GLY A 39 -6.65 3.13 5.87
C GLY A 39 -5.27 2.70 5.36
N LYS A 40 -4.39 2.13 6.19
CA LYS A 40 -3.05 1.66 5.77
C LYS A 40 -3.11 0.70 4.60
N THR A 41 -3.84 -0.40 4.76
CA THR A 41 -3.97 -1.45 3.73
C THR A 41 -4.67 -0.93 2.46
N THR A 42 -5.67 -0.06 2.62
CA THR A 42 -6.31 0.63 1.48
C THR A 42 -5.31 1.51 0.73
N THR A 43 -4.51 2.30 1.44
CA THR A 43 -3.46 3.13 0.84
C THR A 43 -2.41 2.26 0.13
N ALA A 44 -2.03 1.13 0.73
CA ALA A 44 -1.11 0.17 0.11
C ALA A 44 -1.64 -0.34 -1.24
N ARG A 45 -2.92 -0.70 -1.31
CA ARG A 45 -3.55 -1.12 -2.57
C ARG A 45 -3.62 -0.01 -3.61
N ILE A 46 -3.85 1.25 -3.20
CA ILE A 46 -3.80 2.41 -4.11
C ILE A 46 -2.39 2.58 -4.68
N ILE A 47 -1.34 2.48 -3.86
CA ILE A 47 0.05 2.51 -4.32
C ILE A 47 0.32 1.34 -5.28
N ALA A 48 -0.11 0.12 -4.97
CA ALA A 48 0.04 -1.04 -5.84
C ALA A 48 -0.66 -0.86 -7.21
N LYS A 49 -1.83 -0.22 -7.22
CA LYS A 49 -2.52 0.16 -8.47
C LYS A 49 -1.71 1.20 -9.25
N ALA A 50 -1.21 2.25 -8.62
CA ALA A 50 -0.39 3.27 -9.28
C ALA A 50 0.86 2.68 -9.95
N LEU A 51 1.47 1.69 -9.31
CA LEU A 51 2.63 0.97 -9.83
C LEU A 51 2.31 0.09 -11.05
N ASN A 52 1.11 -0.49 -11.10
CA ASN A 52 0.75 -1.52 -12.07
C ASN A 52 -0.38 -1.14 -13.03
N CYS A 53 -1.02 0.03 -12.87
CA CYS A 53 -2.11 0.45 -13.74
C CYS A 53 -1.64 0.57 -15.20
N ILE A 54 -2.35 -0.11 -16.09
CA ILE A 54 -2.06 -0.11 -17.54
C ILE A 54 -2.90 0.91 -18.32
N GLY A 55 -3.82 1.62 -17.64
CA GLY A 55 -4.70 2.58 -18.30
C GLY A 55 -5.54 1.95 -19.39
N ASP A 56 -5.37 2.44 -20.60
CA ASP A 56 -5.93 1.90 -21.86
C ASP A 56 -5.10 0.76 -22.48
N GLY A 57 -4.07 0.29 -21.78
CA GLY A 57 -3.13 -0.74 -22.24
C GLY A 57 -1.80 -0.17 -22.77
N THR A 58 -1.65 1.15 -22.85
CA THR A 58 -0.45 1.82 -23.37
C THR A 58 0.54 2.28 -22.31
N ASN A 59 0.11 2.35 -21.04
CA ASN A 59 0.97 2.81 -19.94
C ASN A 59 2.11 1.83 -19.66
N THR A 60 3.33 2.28 -19.89
CA THR A 60 4.58 1.53 -19.60
C THR A 60 5.22 1.93 -18.28
N GLU A 61 4.82 3.07 -17.70
CA GLU A 61 5.37 3.64 -16.47
C GLU A 61 4.32 3.69 -15.35
N PRO A 62 4.74 3.73 -14.07
CA PRO A 62 3.84 4.01 -12.95
C PRO A 62 3.13 5.35 -13.12
N ILE A 63 1.84 5.41 -12.76
CA ILE A 63 1.01 6.58 -12.92
C ILE A 63 0.36 7.00 -11.61
N PHE A 64 0.14 8.31 -11.46
CA PHE A 64 -0.58 8.85 -10.31
C PHE A 64 -2.10 8.76 -10.50
N ASP A 65 -2.57 9.10 -11.70
CA ASP A 65 -3.99 9.11 -12.04
C ASP A 65 -4.47 7.70 -12.42
N ILE A 66 -4.86 6.93 -11.40
CA ILE A 66 -5.26 5.52 -11.52
C ILE A 66 -6.61 5.44 -12.24
N CYS A 67 -6.70 4.68 -13.31
CA CYS A 67 -7.94 4.59 -14.12
C CYS A 67 -9.09 3.84 -13.42
N ASN A 68 -8.80 2.93 -12.47
CA ASN A 68 -9.76 2.07 -11.75
C ASN A 68 -10.62 1.13 -12.61
N ILE A 69 -10.49 1.15 -13.94
CA ILE A 69 -11.31 0.40 -14.90
C ILE A 69 -10.54 -0.68 -15.67
N CYS A 70 -9.22 -0.59 -15.76
CA CYS A 70 -8.42 -1.64 -16.43
C CYS A 70 -8.44 -2.95 -15.62
N SER A 71 -8.12 -4.05 -16.31
CA SER A 71 -8.11 -5.40 -15.73
C SER A 71 -7.23 -5.49 -14.47
N THR A 72 -6.07 -4.84 -14.50
CA THR A 72 -5.12 -4.79 -13.37
C THR A 72 -5.73 -4.07 -12.17
N CYS A 73 -6.32 -2.88 -12.35
CA CYS A 73 -6.96 -2.14 -11.25
C CYS A 73 -8.12 -2.91 -10.64
N ILE A 74 -8.96 -3.54 -11.48
CA ILE A 74 -10.09 -4.36 -11.02
C ILE A 74 -9.59 -5.57 -10.23
N SER A 75 -8.57 -6.27 -10.72
CA SER A 75 -8.01 -7.45 -10.07
C SER A 75 -7.34 -7.11 -8.74
N ILE A 76 -6.61 -5.99 -8.64
CA ILE A 76 -6.03 -5.52 -7.38
C ILE A 76 -7.13 -5.18 -6.36
N ASN A 77 -8.20 -4.49 -6.80
CA ASN A 77 -9.33 -4.19 -5.91
C ASN A 77 -10.03 -5.45 -5.38
N LYS A 78 -10.09 -6.51 -6.18
CA LYS A 78 -10.66 -7.82 -5.79
C LYS A 78 -9.68 -8.68 -4.96
N GLY A 79 -8.41 -8.27 -4.83
CA GLY A 79 -7.38 -9.03 -4.12
C GLY A 79 -6.94 -10.31 -4.84
N ASN A 80 -7.09 -10.39 -6.16
CA ASN A 80 -6.75 -11.57 -6.96
C ASN A 80 -5.71 -11.31 -8.07
N PHE A 81 -5.01 -10.18 -8.04
CA PHE A 81 -3.91 -9.90 -8.95
C PHE A 81 -2.64 -10.62 -8.50
N LEU A 82 -2.12 -11.53 -9.32
CA LEU A 82 -1.02 -12.44 -8.95
C LEU A 82 0.29 -11.74 -8.55
N ASP A 83 0.53 -10.54 -9.09
CA ASP A 83 1.73 -9.76 -8.80
C ASP A 83 1.56 -8.78 -7.64
N VAL A 84 0.40 -8.80 -6.95
CA VAL A 84 0.19 -8.07 -5.69
C VAL A 84 -0.16 -9.09 -4.61
N ILE A 85 0.83 -9.39 -3.78
CA ILE A 85 0.73 -10.39 -2.72
C ILE A 85 0.51 -9.66 -1.40
N GLU A 86 -0.67 -9.88 -0.81
CA GLU A 86 -1.05 -9.29 0.48
C GLU A 86 -1.03 -10.35 1.58
N VAL A 87 -0.28 -10.07 2.63
CA VAL A 87 -0.08 -10.99 3.76
C VAL A 87 -0.23 -10.23 5.06
N ASP A 88 -0.98 -10.80 5.99
CA ASP A 88 -1.07 -10.34 7.38
C ASP A 88 -0.08 -11.12 8.25
N ALA A 89 0.95 -10.44 8.74
CA ALA A 89 1.97 -11.04 9.59
C ALA A 89 1.45 -11.49 10.97
N ALA A 90 0.27 -11.00 11.37
CA ALA A 90 -0.37 -11.42 12.62
C ALA A 90 -1.13 -12.74 12.49
N SER A 91 -1.43 -13.21 11.27
CA SER A 91 -2.11 -14.49 11.05
C SER A 91 -1.17 -15.68 11.28
N ARG A 92 -1.70 -16.81 11.80
CA ARG A 92 -0.88 -18.02 12.03
C ARG A 92 -0.25 -18.57 10.74
N THR A 93 -0.89 -18.37 9.60
CA THR A 93 -0.37 -18.72 8.27
C THR A 93 0.70 -17.74 7.79
N GLY A 94 0.72 -16.50 8.31
CA GLY A 94 1.66 -15.47 7.93
C GLY A 94 3.10 -15.74 8.38
N VAL A 95 3.31 -16.41 9.52
CA VAL A 95 4.67 -16.61 10.07
C VAL A 95 5.49 -17.59 9.21
N ASP A 96 4.91 -18.69 8.77
CA ASP A 96 5.59 -19.67 7.92
C ASP A 96 5.51 -19.31 6.43
N GLY A 97 4.36 -18.80 5.97
CA GLY A 97 4.16 -18.39 4.57
C GLY A 97 4.96 -17.16 4.13
N ILE A 98 5.29 -16.24 5.05
CA ILE A 98 6.10 -15.05 4.71
C ILE A 98 7.51 -15.43 4.28
N ARG A 99 8.11 -16.47 4.87
CA ARG A 99 9.43 -16.92 4.48
C ARG A 99 9.46 -17.44 3.04
N GLU A 100 8.48 -18.24 2.66
CA GLU A 100 8.33 -18.73 1.27
C GLU A 100 8.10 -17.57 0.29
N ILE A 101 7.31 -16.57 0.71
CA ILE A 101 7.05 -15.37 -0.09
C ILE A 101 8.32 -14.55 -0.29
N ILE A 102 9.14 -14.38 0.78
CA ILE A 102 10.41 -13.65 0.71
C ILE A 102 11.42 -14.39 -0.17
N ASP A 103 11.45 -15.71 -0.12
CA ASP A 103 12.33 -16.52 -0.97
C ASP A 103 11.88 -16.45 -2.46
N ALA A 104 10.58 -16.24 -2.71
CA ALA A 104 10.03 -16.07 -4.06
C ALA A 104 10.18 -14.66 -4.66
N VAL A 105 10.78 -13.71 -3.94
CA VAL A 105 10.95 -12.31 -4.39
C VAL A 105 11.76 -12.20 -5.69
N MET A 106 12.73 -13.08 -5.91
CA MET A 106 13.62 -13.05 -7.07
C MET A 106 12.95 -13.34 -8.41
N TYR A 107 11.76 -13.94 -8.40
CA TYR A 107 11.04 -14.26 -9.64
C TYR A 107 10.39 -13.02 -10.25
N SER A 108 10.51 -12.86 -11.56
CA SER A 108 9.87 -11.79 -12.32
C SER A 108 8.35 -11.75 -12.13
N PRO A 109 7.70 -10.58 -12.29
CA PRO A 109 6.25 -10.47 -12.33
C PRO A 109 5.64 -11.37 -13.40
N ASN A 110 4.42 -11.84 -13.17
CA ASN A 110 3.70 -12.68 -14.11
C ASN A 110 3.05 -11.85 -15.23
N SER A 111 2.41 -10.74 -14.89
CA SER A 111 1.71 -9.86 -15.83
C SER A 111 1.81 -8.37 -15.44
N GLY A 112 2.16 -8.07 -14.21
CA GLY A 112 2.36 -6.72 -13.71
C GLY A 112 3.70 -6.13 -14.12
N ARG A 113 3.82 -4.82 -13.98
CA ARG A 113 5.10 -4.10 -14.11
C ARG A 113 5.99 -4.33 -12.89
N TYR A 114 5.36 -4.31 -11.73
CA TYR A 114 6.02 -4.57 -10.45
C TYR A 114 5.33 -5.71 -9.72
N LYS A 115 6.15 -6.52 -9.06
CA LYS A 115 5.71 -7.47 -8.06
C LYS A 115 5.66 -6.74 -6.71
N VAL A 116 4.48 -6.58 -6.14
CA VAL A 116 4.24 -5.77 -4.93
C VAL A 116 3.89 -6.67 -3.77
N TYR A 117 4.65 -6.57 -2.70
CA TYR A 117 4.40 -7.29 -1.45
C TYR A 117 3.85 -6.34 -0.41
N ILE A 118 2.57 -6.52 -0.05
CA ILE A 118 1.91 -5.78 1.02
C ILE A 118 1.95 -6.66 2.27
N ILE A 119 2.72 -6.24 3.28
CA ILE A 119 2.84 -6.97 4.54
C ILE A 119 2.19 -6.13 5.64
N ASP A 120 1.00 -6.58 6.07
CA ASP A 120 0.28 -5.92 7.16
C ASP A 120 0.79 -6.40 8.51
N GLU A 121 0.74 -5.52 9.50
CA GLU A 121 1.27 -5.69 10.86
C GLU A 121 2.71 -6.24 10.88
N VAL A 122 3.58 -5.66 10.04
CA VAL A 122 4.98 -6.11 9.83
C VAL A 122 5.80 -6.24 11.12
N HIS A 123 5.41 -5.57 12.21
CA HIS A 123 6.04 -5.71 13.53
C HIS A 123 5.84 -7.09 14.17
N MET A 124 4.93 -7.91 13.63
CA MET A 124 4.68 -9.29 14.09
C MET A 124 5.58 -10.33 13.40
N LEU A 125 6.43 -9.92 12.46
CA LEU A 125 7.38 -10.82 11.80
C LEU A 125 8.35 -11.46 12.79
N SER A 126 8.65 -12.74 12.59
CA SER A 126 9.69 -13.43 13.33
C SER A 126 11.08 -12.87 12.99
N THR A 127 12.04 -13.05 13.90
CA THR A 127 13.43 -12.59 13.68
C THR A 127 14.04 -13.20 12.42
N SER A 128 13.72 -14.45 12.10
CA SER A 128 14.18 -15.13 10.88
C SER A 128 13.58 -14.52 9.62
N ALA A 129 12.28 -14.20 9.62
CA ALA A 129 11.61 -13.52 8.51
C ALA A 129 12.17 -12.11 8.29
N VAL A 130 12.42 -11.36 9.38
CA VAL A 130 13.08 -10.05 9.31
C VAL A 130 14.47 -10.16 8.67
N SER A 131 15.28 -11.16 9.05
CA SER A 131 16.63 -11.36 8.50
C SER A 131 16.60 -11.70 7.00
N SER A 132 15.64 -12.52 6.56
CA SER A 132 15.46 -12.83 5.12
C SER A 132 14.98 -11.60 4.35
N LEU A 133 14.06 -10.81 4.93
CA LEU A 133 13.56 -9.60 4.33
C LEU A 133 14.65 -8.53 4.14
N LEU A 134 15.56 -8.39 5.10
CA LEU A 134 16.66 -7.43 5.05
C LEU A 134 17.57 -7.63 3.84
N LYS A 135 17.86 -8.88 3.44
CA LYS A 135 18.64 -9.18 2.22
C LYS A 135 17.98 -8.56 0.98
N ASN A 136 16.66 -8.72 0.84
CA ASN A 136 15.90 -8.18 -0.29
C ASN A 136 15.74 -6.66 -0.22
N LEU A 137 15.86 -6.06 0.96
CA LEU A 137 15.82 -4.59 1.13
C LEU A 137 17.20 -3.95 0.90
N GLU A 138 18.28 -4.69 1.04
CA GLU A 138 19.66 -4.24 0.79
C GLU A 138 19.97 -4.23 -0.71
N GLU A 139 19.57 -5.29 -1.41
CA GLU A 139 19.74 -5.45 -2.85
C GLU A 139 18.40 -5.78 -3.51
N PRO A 140 17.46 -4.81 -3.56
CA PRO A 140 16.13 -5.08 -4.07
C PRO A 140 16.16 -5.26 -5.59
N PRO A 141 15.51 -6.33 -6.12
CA PRO A 141 15.30 -6.45 -7.57
C PRO A 141 14.49 -5.24 -8.08
N GLU A 142 14.81 -4.72 -9.24
CA GLU A 142 14.18 -3.52 -9.80
C GLU A 142 12.65 -3.65 -9.92
N HIS A 143 12.19 -4.85 -10.26
CA HIS A 143 10.78 -5.18 -10.44
C HIS A 143 10.01 -5.42 -9.13
N VAL A 144 10.65 -5.32 -7.96
CA VAL A 144 10.03 -5.59 -6.66
C VAL A 144 9.78 -4.32 -5.88
N LYS A 145 8.61 -4.22 -5.26
CA LYS A 145 8.25 -3.17 -4.32
C LYS A 145 7.64 -3.77 -3.06
N PHE A 146 8.07 -3.27 -1.91
CA PHE A 146 7.51 -3.64 -0.61
C PHE A 146 6.65 -2.52 -0.05
N ILE A 147 5.52 -2.86 0.54
CA ILE A 147 4.65 -1.92 1.25
C ILE A 147 4.35 -2.54 2.61
N PHE A 148 4.98 -2.02 3.64
CA PHE A 148 4.79 -2.44 5.01
C PHE A 148 3.73 -1.59 5.68
N CYS A 149 2.82 -2.23 6.41
CA CYS A 149 1.84 -1.56 7.26
C CYS A 149 2.07 -1.94 8.71
N THR A 150 1.93 -0.99 9.63
CA THR A 150 2.04 -1.26 11.07
C THR A 150 1.25 -0.27 11.91
N THR A 151 0.73 -0.77 13.01
CA THR A 151 0.18 0.04 14.10
C THR A 151 1.26 0.43 15.13
N GLU A 152 2.39 -0.30 15.17
CA GLU A 152 3.45 -0.15 16.16
C GLU A 152 4.83 0.11 15.54
N PRO A 153 5.07 1.33 15.01
CA PRO A 153 6.33 1.63 14.32
C PRO A 153 7.56 1.53 15.23
N ARG A 154 7.39 1.66 16.55
CA ARG A 154 8.50 1.54 17.51
C ARG A 154 9.05 0.12 17.66
N LYS A 155 8.27 -0.90 17.27
CA LYS A 155 8.68 -2.30 17.30
C LYS A 155 9.45 -2.73 16.05
N ILE A 156 9.50 -1.89 15.01
CA ILE A 156 10.21 -2.22 13.77
C ILE A 156 11.70 -1.95 13.94
N PRO A 157 12.56 -2.89 13.55
CA PRO A 157 14.01 -2.71 13.59
C PRO A 157 14.47 -1.48 12.79
N ALA A 158 15.42 -0.73 13.33
CA ALA A 158 15.98 0.45 12.68
C ALA A 158 16.58 0.13 11.30
N THR A 159 17.06 -1.09 11.11
CA THR A 159 17.60 -1.60 9.83
C THR A 159 16.54 -1.65 8.73
N ILE A 160 15.27 -1.95 9.04
CA ILE A 160 14.16 -1.87 8.09
C ILE A 160 13.76 -0.41 7.90
N LEU A 161 13.61 0.36 9.00
CA LEU A 161 13.19 1.76 8.95
C LEU A 161 14.08 2.62 8.05
N SER A 162 15.40 2.41 8.10
CA SER A 162 16.38 3.19 7.32
C SER A 162 16.30 2.95 5.81
N ARG A 163 15.66 1.86 5.37
CA ARG A 163 15.52 1.46 3.96
C ARG A 163 14.13 1.72 3.40
N CYS A 164 13.22 2.24 4.24
CA CYS A 164 11.84 2.50 3.84
C CYS A 164 11.55 4.00 3.72
N GLN A 165 10.79 4.37 2.71
CA GLN A 165 10.13 5.67 2.69
C GLN A 165 8.91 5.61 3.61
N ARG A 166 8.96 6.33 4.73
CA ARG A 166 7.93 6.30 5.76
C ARG A 166 6.82 7.32 5.49
N PHE A 167 5.59 6.90 5.72
CA PHE A 167 4.39 7.72 5.72
C PHE A 167 3.58 7.46 6.99
N ASP A 168 3.40 8.52 7.78
CA ASP A 168 2.58 8.47 8.99
C ASP A 168 1.17 8.92 8.66
N LEU A 169 0.24 7.95 8.52
CA LEU A 169 -1.16 8.24 8.24
C LEU A 169 -1.83 8.85 9.47
N LYS A 170 -2.45 10.00 9.26
CA LYS A 170 -3.09 10.76 10.32
C LYS A 170 -4.56 10.36 10.47
N ARG A 171 -5.02 10.36 11.72
CA ARG A 171 -6.46 10.24 12.00
C ARG A 171 -7.20 11.39 11.33
N ILE A 172 -8.28 11.06 10.64
CA ILE A 172 -9.13 12.07 9.97
C ILE A 172 -9.89 12.85 11.05
N PRO A 173 -9.84 14.20 11.06
CA PRO A 173 -10.63 15.02 11.97
C PRO A 173 -12.13 14.73 11.81
N PHE A 174 -12.87 14.77 12.92
CA PHE A 174 -14.31 14.49 12.91
C PHE A 174 -15.07 15.35 11.90
N SER A 175 -14.78 16.65 11.83
CA SER A 175 -15.42 17.58 10.89
C SER A 175 -15.23 17.18 9.42
N THR A 176 -14.05 16.68 9.07
CA THR A 176 -13.73 16.22 7.73
C THR A 176 -14.43 14.89 7.43
N LEU A 177 -14.47 13.98 8.40
CA LEU A 177 -15.17 12.71 8.28
C LEU A 177 -16.68 12.92 8.12
N ALA A 178 -17.28 13.81 8.92
CA ALA A 178 -18.71 14.15 8.83
C ALA A 178 -19.08 14.66 7.44
N LYS A 179 -18.31 15.60 6.89
CA LYS A 179 -18.51 16.11 5.52
C LYS A 179 -18.42 15.00 4.47
N PHE A 180 -17.47 14.08 4.63
CA PHE A 180 -17.31 12.97 3.71
C PHE A 180 -18.50 12.02 3.75
N LEU A 181 -18.99 11.68 4.95
CA LEU A 181 -20.18 10.82 5.12
C LEU A 181 -21.43 11.48 4.54
N GLN A 182 -21.59 12.80 4.73
CA GLN A 182 -22.68 13.56 4.10
C GLN A 182 -22.63 13.48 2.57
N ASN A 183 -21.44 13.64 1.97
CA ASN A 183 -21.26 13.53 0.53
C ASN A 183 -21.60 12.13 0.01
N ILE A 184 -21.22 11.08 0.74
CA ILE A 184 -21.60 9.70 0.38
C ILE A 184 -23.11 9.52 0.47
N ALA A 185 -23.73 9.95 1.58
CA ALA A 185 -25.17 9.84 1.75
C ALA A 185 -25.96 10.56 0.64
N SER A 186 -25.53 11.77 0.27
CA SER A 186 -26.13 12.52 -0.83
C SER A 186 -26.01 11.77 -2.17
N LYS A 187 -24.88 11.11 -2.44
CA LYS A 187 -24.70 10.28 -3.64
C LYS A 187 -25.59 9.04 -3.65
N GLU A 188 -25.89 8.50 -2.47
CA GLU A 188 -26.80 7.35 -2.27
C GLU A 188 -28.29 7.77 -2.13
N GLY A 189 -28.59 9.06 -2.28
CA GLY A 189 -29.95 9.59 -2.14
C GLY A 189 -30.53 9.50 -0.72
N LYS A 190 -29.62 9.47 0.31
CA LYS A 190 -30.01 9.40 1.72
C LYS A 190 -29.59 10.67 2.46
N GLU A 191 -30.45 11.16 3.36
CA GLU A 191 -30.08 12.23 4.29
C GLU A 191 -29.53 11.66 5.59
N ILE A 192 -28.39 12.20 6.04
CA ILE A 192 -27.80 11.88 7.34
C ILE A 192 -28.00 13.10 8.26
N ASN A 193 -28.57 12.88 9.44
CA ASN A 193 -28.68 13.91 10.46
C ASN A 193 -27.28 14.16 11.07
N VAL A 194 -26.81 15.41 11.06
CA VAL A 194 -25.47 15.82 11.50
C VAL A 194 -25.27 15.66 13.01
N ASN A 195 -26.33 15.44 13.76
CA ASN A 195 -26.34 15.32 15.22
C ASN A 195 -26.44 13.86 15.71
N ALA A 196 -26.20 12.89 14.86
CA ALA A 196 -26.20 11.46 15.22
C ALA A 196 -24.80 10.95 15.47
#